data_ea6d0ea24c39d87de8295981d5be301a
#
_entry.id   ea6d0ea24c39d87de8295981d5be301a
#
_cell.length_a   1.000
_cell.length_b   1.000
_cell.length_c   1.000
_cell.angle_alpha   90.00
_cell.angle_beta   90.00
_cell.angle_gamma   90.00
#
_symmetry.space_group_name_H-M   'P 1'
#
loop_
_entity.id
_entity.type
_entity.pdbx_description
1 polymer ?
#
loop_
_entity_poly.entity_id
_entity_poly.type
_entity_poly.pdbx_seq_one_letter_code
_entity_poly.pdbx_strand_id
1 'polypeptide(L)'
;VRSRRQRQMCIRDRGVIVVDIVDKALRMGEGRQIKKLENVAKATNALEDEIAALDDEELKGQTAKFKQRIENGESLDKLMPEAFATVREASKRTLGLRHFDVQLMGGAALHWGNIAEMKTGEGKTLVATLPAYLNALDGQGVHVVTVNDYLASYQAELMGRVYRFLGMSTGCIITNQKPPERRKQYNADITYGTNNEFGFDYLRDNMAWEKSDLVQRGHHYAIVDEVDSILIDEARTPLIISGPAEGDVTRWYRQFARLVLKLNRDEDYEVDEKKKVVGILDPGITKVEDYLGIDNLYLSLIHISEPTRPRLI
;
A
#
# COMPACT_ATOMS: atom_id res chain seq x y z
N VAL A 1 -12.94 -39.63 36.14
CA VAL A 1 -12.89 -39.36 34.67
C VAL A 1 -13.21 -37.89 34.46
N ARG A 2 -12.20 -37.06 34.21
CA ARG A 2 -12.38 -35.63 33.92
C ARG A 2 -13.09 -35.49 32.58
N SER A 3 -14.10 -34.61 32.53
CA SER A 3 -14.88 -34.34 31.31
C SER A 3 -14.00 -33.80 30.17
N ARG A 4 -14.42 -33.98 28.90
CA ARG A 4 -13.71 -33.44 27.74
C ARG A 4 -13.44 -31.89 27.84
N ARG A 5 -14.35 -31.15 28.47
CA ARG A 5 -14.18 -29.72 28.76
C ARG A 5 -13.01 -29.42 29.71
N GLN A 6 -12.80 -30.24 30.75
CA GLN A 6 -11.67 -30.08 31.67
C GLN A 6 -10.33 -30.40 31.02
N ARG A 7 -10.28 -31.38 30.09
CA ARG A 7 -9.04 -31.65 29.33
C ARG A 7 -8.71 -30.50 28.32
N GLN A 8 -9.71 -29.94 27.69
CA GLN A 8 -9.50 -28.79 26.82
C GLN A 8 -9.04 -27.53 27.59
N MET A 9 -9.56 -27.32 28.80
CA MET A 9 -9.11 -26.22 29.68
C MET A 9 -7.67 -26.37 30.12
N CYS A 10 -7.24 -27.60 30.51
CA CYS A 10 -5.83 -27.84 30.87
C CYS A 10 -4.83 -27.75 29.72
N ILE A 11 -5.25 -28.02 28.49
CA ILE A 11 -4.42 -27.80 27.30
C ILE A 11 -4.32 -26.32 26.97
N ARG A 12 -5.41 -25.56 27.17
CA ARG A 12 -5.45 -24.11 26.98
C ARG A 12 -4.56 -23.36 27.96
N ASP A 13 -4.58 -23.76 29.24
CA ASP A 13 -3.75 -23.13 30.28
C ASP A 13 -2.25 -23.40 30.10
N ARG A 14 -1.84 -24.57 29.61
CA ARG A 14 -0.42 -24.86 29.31
C ARG A 14 0.07 -24.11 28.06
N GLY A 15 -0.78 -23.94 27.04
CA GLY A 15 -0.49 -23.15 25.85
C GLY A 15 -0.33 -21.65 26.18
N VAL A 16 -1.20 -21.12 27.02
CA VAL A 16 -1.17 -19.72 27.48
C VAL A 16 0.12 -19.39 28.24
N ILE A 17 0.62 -20.29 29.12
CA ILE A 17 1.84 -20.04 29.88
C ILE A 17 3.09 -20.01 29.00
N VAL A 18 3.18 -20.89 28.00
CA VAL A 18 4.33 -20.93 27.07
C VAL A 18 4.30 -19.73 26.13
N VAL A 19 3.12 -19.36 25.62
CA VAL A 19 2.92 -18.14 24.81
C VAL A 19 3.27 -16.90 25.61
N ASP A 20 2.87 -16.82 26.89
CA ASP A 20 3.15 -15.68 27.77
C ASP A 20 4.66 -15.48 28.06
N ILE A 21 5.44 -16.57 28.17
CA ILE A 21 6.90 -16.51 28.36
C ILE A 21 7.62 -16.09 27.07
N VAL A 22 7.21 -16.63 25.92
CA VAL A 22 7.75 -16.25 24.60
C VAL A 22 7.37 -14.81 24.28
N ASP A 23 6.12 -14.44 24.50
CA ASP A 23 5.64 -13.05 24.37
C ASP A 23 6.43 -12.08 25.28
N LYS A 24 6.66 -12.43 26.54
CA LYS A 24 7.49 -11.59 27.44
C LYS A 24 8.94 -11.49 26.97
N ALA A 25 9.52 -12.54 26.42
CA ALA A 25 10.88 -12.52 25.88
C ALA A 25 10.96 -11.69 24.58
N LEU A 26 9.97 -11.81 23.70
CA LEU A 26 9.86 -11.00 22.47
C LEU A 26 9.58 -9.52 22.75
N ARG A 27 8.89 -9.22 23.86
CA ARG A 27 8.58 -7.85 24.31
C ARG A 27 9.67 -7.19 25.14
N MET A 28 10.84 -7.84 25.35
CA MET A 28 11.98 -7.21 26.01
C MET A 28 12.53 -6.06 25.17
N GLY A 29 12.17 -4.85 25.50
CA GLY A 29 12.51 -3.60 24.79
C GLY A 29 11.29 -2.76 24.40
N GLU A 30 10.09 -3.35 24.26
CA GLU A 30 8.85 -2.64 23.93
C GLU A 30 8.49 -1.56 24.96
N GLY A 31 8.76 -1.80 26.23
CA GLY A 31 8.43 -0.82 27.29
C GLY A 31 9.08 0.57 27.11
N ARG A 32 10.26 0.62 26.45
CA ARG A 32 10.90 1.91 26.13
C ARG A 32 10.18 2.60 24.97
N GLN A 33 9.76 1.83 23.96
CA GLN A 33 9.02 2.37 22.81
C GLN A 33 7.64 2.84 23.24
N ILE A 34 6.91 2.05 24.01
CA ILE A 34 5.59 2.43 24.55
C ILE A 34 5.71 3.73 25.36
N LYS A 35 6.71 3.84 26.24
CA LYS A 35 6.96 5.06 27.02
C LYS A 35 7.27 6.27 26.12
N LYS A 36 7.98 6.07 25.01
CA LYS A 36 8.23 7.13 24.02
C LYS A 36 6.92 7.59 23.36
N LEU A 37 6.05 6.66 22.99
CA LEU A 37 4.71 6.95 22.44
C LEU A 37 3.80 7.67 23.45
N GLU A 38 3.77 7.21 24.70
CA GLU A 38 3.05 7.88 25.80
C GLU A 38 3.52 9.32 26.02
N ASN A 39 4.83 9.56 25.90
CA ASN A 39 5.38 10.91 26.06
C ASN A 39 4.90 11.85 24.95
N VAL A 40 4.76 11.36 23.69
CA VAL A 40 4.17 12.15 22.61
C VAL A 40 2.72 12.49 22.92
N ALA A 41 1.92 11.51 23.37
CA ALA A 41 0.52 11.76 23.73
C ALA A 41 0.41 12.79 24.87
N LYS A 42 1.25 12.68 25.92
CA LYS A 42 1.29 13.64 27.03
C LYS A 42 1.69 15.04 26.57
N ALA A 43 2.71 15.15 25.71
CA ALA A 43 3.16 16.43 25.18
C ALA A 43 2.06 17.08 24.30
N THR A 44 1.38 16.28 23.47
CA THR A 44 0.24 16.73 22.64
C THR A 44 -0.93 17.21 23.52
N ASN A 45 -1.25 16.48 24.61
CA ASN A 45 -2.31 16.85 25.54
C ASN A 45 -2.00 18.15 26.27
N ALA A 46 -0.73 18.39 26.60
CA ALA A 46 -0.32 19.63 27.28
C ALA A 46 -0.53 20.89 26.43
N LEU A 47 -0.60 20.75 25.10
CA LEU A 47 -0.83 21.84 24.14
C LEU A 47 -2.31 22.02 23.77
N GLU A 48 -3.20 21.14 24.24
CA GLU A 48 -4.59 21.10 23.76
C GLU A 48 -5.33 22.41 24.05
N ASP A 49 -5.23 22.96 25.25
CA ASP A 49 -5.92 24.21 25.64
C ASP A 49 -5.39 25.41 24.84
N GLU A 50 -4.07 25.48 24.60
CA GLU A 50 -3.44 26.53 23.83
C GLU A 50 -3.92 26.51 22.37
N ILE A 51 -3.90 25.34 21.76
CA ILE A 51 -4.34 25.16 20.35
C ILE A 51 -5.85 25.36 20.22
N ALA A 52 -6.64 24.92 21.18
CA ALA A 52 -8.10 25.11 21.19
C ALA A 52 -8.51 26.60 21.32
N ALA A 53 -7.67 27.44 21.93
CA ALA A 53 -7.91 28.87 22.07
C ALA A 53 -7.68 29.67 20.77
N LEU A 54 -6.97 29.09 19.79
CA LEU A 54 -6.73 29.72 18.49
C LEU A 54 -8.03 29.87 17.69
N ASP A 55 -8.17 30.96 16.98
CA ASP A 55 -9.25 31.09 15.98
C ASP A 55 -8.95 30.23 14.71
N ASP A 56 -9.88 30.16 13.77
CA ASP A 56 -9.75 29.32 12.60
C ASP A 56 -8.61 29.76 11.66
N GLU A 57 -8.35 31.06 11.55
CA GLU A 57 -7.26 31.60 10.72
C GLU A 57 -5.90 31.38 11.39
N GLU A 58 -5.84 31.54 12.71
CA GLU A 58 -4.64 31.26 13.51
C GLU A 58 -4.29 29.77 13.48
N LEU A 59 -5.29 28.89 13.58
CA LEU A 59 -5.11 27.43 13.52
C LEU A 59 -4.63 26.99 12.13
N LYS A 60 -5.22 27.53 11.06
CA LYS A 60 -4.75 27.33 9.69
C LYS A 60 -3.34 27.86 9.47
N GLY A 61 -3.01 29.00 10.08
CA GLY A 61 -1.69 29.63 10.04
C GLY A 61 -0.58 28.80 10.66
N GLN A 62 -0.89 27.79 11.52
CA GLN A 62 0.11 26.90 12.08
C GLN A 62 0.87 26.12 11.00
N THR A 63 0.21 25.74 9.91
CA THR A 63 0.86 25.03 8.79
C THR A 63 2.00 25.85 8.20
N ALA A 64 1.81 27.14 7.96
CA ALA A 64 2.87 28.00 7.46
C ALA A 64 4.02 28.16 8.44
N LYS A 65 3.71 28.29 9.73
CA LYS A 65 4.73 28.34 10.80
C LYS A 65 5.55 27.06 10.87
N PHE A 66 4.91 25.90 10.78
CA PHE A 66 5.63 24.60 10.77
C PHE A 66 6.52 24.47 9.53
N LYS A 67 6.04 24.80 8.35
CA LYS A 67 6.85 24.78 7.12
C LYS A 67 8.09 25.67 7.27
N GLN A 68 7.94 26.88 7.81
CA GLN A 68 9.06 27.79 8.04
C GLN A 68 10.07 27.21 9.07
N ARG A 69 9.60 26.55 10.12
CA ARG A 69 10.48 25.93 11.12
C ARG A 69 11.26 24.76 10.51
N ILE A 70 10.64 23.98 9.60
CA ILE A 70 11.33 22.90 8.86
C ILE A 70 12.39 23.50 7.92
N GLU A 71 12.09 24.55 7.20
CA GLU A 71 13.07 25.28 6.35
C GLU A 71 14.26 25.79 7.17
N ASN A 72 14.04 26.16 8.43
CA ASN A 72 15.09 26.54 9.38
C ASN A 72 15.82 25.36 10.01
N GLY A 73 15.54 24.11 9.59
CA GLY A 73 16.25 22.89 9.99
C GLY A 73 15.66 22.20 11.22
N GLU A 74 14.47 22.53 11.64
CA GLU A 74 13.80 21.81 12.73
C GLU A 74 13.25 20.46 12.26
N SER A 75 13.46 19.40 13.03
CA SER A 75 13.01 18.05 12.66
C SER A 75 11.51 17.85 12.89
N LEU A 76 10.90 17.00 12.07
CA LEU A 76 9.49 16.60 12.20
C LEU A 76 9.19 15.98 13.58
N ASP A 77 10.14 15.22 14.16
CA ASP A 77 10.00 14.67 15.53
C ASP A 77 9.77 15.74 16.60
N LYS A 78 10.42 16.89 16.49
CA LYS A 78 10.22 18.01 17.43
C LYS A 78 8.89 18.69 17.23
N LEU A 79 8.44 18.80 16.00
CA LEU A 79 7.15 19.41 15.64
C LEU A 79 5.95 18.52 15.93
N MET A 80 6.17 17.21 16.06
CA MET A 80 5.11 16.22 16.16
C MET A 80 4.04 16.54 17.21
N PRO A 81 4.35 16.89 18.48
CA PRO A 81 3.31 17.18 19.47
C PRO A 81 2.42 18.36 19.07
N GLU A 82 3.02 19.44 18.56
CA GLU A 82 2.28 20.64 18.12
C GLU A 82 1.44 20.36 16.87
N ALA A 83 2.01 19.65 15.87
CA ALA A 83 1.31 19.26 14.66
C ALA A 83 0.12 18.34 14.98
N PHE A 84 0.31 17.37 15.90
CA PHE A 84 -0.77 16.47 16.31
C PHE A 84 -1.87 17.19 17.07
N ALA A 85 -1.53 18.13 17.94
CA ALA A 85 -2.52 18.97 18.63
C ALA A 85 -3.32 19.81 17.62
N THR A 86 -2.64 20.38 16.63
CA THR A 86 -3.25 21.15 15.53
C THR A 86 -4.24 20.29 14.70
N VAL A 87 -3.83 19.07 14.28
CA VAL A 87 -4.71 18.14 13.56
C VAL A 87 -5.88 17.69 14.41
N ARG A 88 -5.66 17.43 15.71
CA ARG A 88 -6.72 17.04 16.65
C ARG A 88 -7.81 18.10 16.73
N GLU A 89 -7.42 19.38 16.92
CA GLU A 89 -8.38 20.48 16.99
C GLU A 89 -9.07 20.72 15.63
N ALA A 90 -8.34 20.69 14.53
CA ALA A 90 -8.91 20.78 13.19
C ALA A 90 -9.93 19.67 12.92
N SER A 91 -9.63 18.44 13.32
CA SER A 91 -10.54 17.30 13.20
C SER A 91 -11.81 17.47 14.05
N LYS A 92 -11.65 17.99 15.25
CA LYS A 92 -12.78 18.30 16.15
C LYS A 92 -13.70 19.37 15.53
N ARG A 93 -13.13 20.44 14.94
CA ARG A 93 -13.93 21.52 14.32
C ARG A 93 -14.59 21.08 13.01
N THR A 94 -13.90 20.28 12.19
CA THR A 94 -14.39 19.95 10.84
C THR A 94 -15.25 18.68 10.80
N LEU A 95 -14.94 17.68 11.63
CA LEU A 95 -15.58 16.37 11.63
C LEU A 95 -16.35 16.07 12.93
N GLY A 96 -16.17 16.86 14.00
CA GLY A 96 -16.67 16.55 15.33
C GLY A 96 -15.92 15.38 16.01
N LEU A 97 -14.76 14.98 15.50
CA LEU A 97 -13.98 13.83 15.96
C LEU A 97 -12.68 14.28 16.62
N ARG A 98 -12.53 13.97 17.92
CA ARG A 98 -11.31 14.23 18.67
C ARG A 98 -10.49 12.95 18.79
N HIS A 99 -9.21 13.00 18.44
CA HIS A 99 -8.30 11.86 18.62
C HIS A 99 -8.10 11.50 20.08
N PHE A 100 -8.17 10.21 20.40
CA PHE A 100 -7.83 9.68 21.72
C PHE A 100 -6.31 9.50 21.87
N ASP A 101 -5.84 9.38 23.10
CA ASP A 101 -4.40 9.24 23.40
C ASP A 101 -3.77 8.03 22.69
N VAL A 102 -4.47 6.88 22.65
CA VAL A 102 -4.01 5.69 21.93
C VAL A 102 -3.92 5.93 20.41
N GLN A 103 -4.75 6.81 19.87
CA GLN A 103 -4.70 7.19 18.45
C GLN A 103 -3.52 8.12 18.18
N LEU A 104 -3.16 9.01 19.09
CA LEU A 104 -1.92 9.80 19.00
C LEU A 104 -0.68 8.89 19.02
N MET A 105 -0.68 7.89 19.91
CA MET A 105 0.38 6.89 19.98
C MET A 105 0.49 6.12 18.65
N GLY A 106 -0.64 5.69 18.06
CA GLY A 106 -0.69 5.04 16.74
C GLY A 106 -0.13 5.92 15.64
N GLY A 107 -0.49 7.21 15.61
CA GLY A 107 0.04 8.19 14.66
C GLY A 107 1.55 8.37 14.77
N ALA A 108 2.08 8.45 15.98
CA ALA A 108 3.52 8.53 16.23
C ALA A 108 4.26 7.25 15.83
N ALA A 109 3.67 6.07 16.10
CA ALA A 109 4.23 4.79 15.67
C ALA A 109 4.35 4.72 14.13
N LEU A 110 3.31 5.14 13.40
CA LEU A 110 3.33 5.21 11.93
C LEU A 110 4.39 6.20 11.42
N HIS A 111 4.52 7.37 12.03
CA HIS A 111 5.55 8.34 11.65
C HIS A 111 6.98 7.75 11.78
N TRP A 112 7.22 6.95 12.81
CA TRP A 112 8.51 6.27 13.00
C TRP A 112 8.67 4.98 12.20
N GLY A 113 7.82 4.71 11.21
CA GLY A 113 7.93 3.58 10.32
C GLY A 113 7.57 2.23 10.95
N ASN A 114 6.76 2.24 12.00
CA ASN A 114 6.27 1.03 12.65
C ASN A 114 4.90 0.62 12.11
N ILE A 115 4.49 -0.61 12.42
CA ILE A 115 3.13 -1.11 12.20
C ILE A 115 2.29 -0.78 13.43
N ALA A 116 1.19 -0.04 13.22
CA ALA A 116 0.19 0.23 14.26
C ALA A 116 -1.00 -0.70 14.07
N GLU A 117 -1.05 -1.79 14.84
CA GLU A 117 -2.19 -2.70 14.83
C GLU A 117 -3.36 -2.08 15.61
N MET A 118 -4.50 -1.97 14.94
CA MET A 118 -5.74 -1.45 15.52
C MET A 118 -6.92 -2.30 15.04
N LYS A 119 -7.84 -2.59 15.96
CA LYS A 119 -9.05 -3.34 15.63
C LYS A 119 -9.98 -2.54 14.74
N THR A 120 -10.85 -3.24 14.01
CA THR A 120 -11.92 -2.62 13.24
C THR A 120 -12.78 -1.74 14.14
N GLY A 121 -13.07 -0.51 13.70
CA GLY A 121 -13.86 0.45 14.46
C GLY A 121 -13.06 1.35 15.42
N GLU A 122 -11.77 1.13 15.65
CA GLU A 122 -10.94 1.96 16.52
C GLU A 122 -10.45 3.27 15.87
N GLY A 123 -10.89 3.54 14.63
CA GLY A 123 -10.63 4.81 13.95
C GLY A 123 -9.27 4.90 13.24
N LYS A 124 -8.78 3.81 12.64
CA LYS A 124 -7.54 3.78 11.83
C LYS A 124 -7.45 4.93 10.83
N THR A 125 -8.54 5.20 10.12
CA THR A 125 -8.61 6.28 9.13
C THR A 125 -8.36 7.66 9.75
N LEU A 126 -8.87 7.89 10.96
CA LEU A 126 -8.65 9.14 11.69
C LEU A 126 -7.20 9.22 12.18
N VAL A 127 -6.62 8.11 12.67
CA VAL A 127 -5.20 8.04 13.09
C VAL A 127 -4.27 8.41 11.96
N ALA A 128 -4.53 7.93 10.74
CA ALA A 128 -3.71 8.23 9.57
C ALA A 128 -3.58 9.74 9.27
N THR A 129 -4.54 10.56 9.72
CA THR A 129 -4.46 12.03 9.51
C THR A 129 -3.28 12.68 10.22
N LEU A 130 -2.87 12.15 11.36
CA LEU A 130 -1.79 12.69 12.18
C LEU A 130 -0.43 12.60 11.45
N PRO A 131 0.07 11.39 11.12
CA PRO A 131 1.34 11.26 10.41
C PRO A 131 1.27 11.75 8.97
N ALA A 132 0.10 11.68 8.30
CA ALA A 132 -0.04 12.20 6.95
C ALA A 132 0.17 13.72 6.91
N TYR A 133 -0.47 14.47 7.80
CA TYR A 133 -0.26 15.91 7.92
C TYR A 133 1.20 16.25 8.27
N LEU A 134 1.76 15.60 9.31
CA LEU A 134 3.11 15.87 9.78
C LEU A 134 4.16 15.67 8.66
N ASN A 135 4.08 14.55 7.95
CA ASN A 135 5.05 14.24 6.88
C ASN A 135 4.79 15.01 5.57
N ALA A 136 3.60 15.62 5.41
CA ALA A 136 3.32 16.48 4.27
C ALA A 136 3.86 17.91 4.44
N LEU A 137 4.26 18.30 5.66
CA LEU A 137 4.77 19.65 5.95
C LEU A 137 6.07 19.97 5.21
N ASP A 138 6.88 18.99 4.87
CA ASP A 138 8.13 19.17 4.12
C ASP A 138 7.93 19.38 2.59
N GLY A 139 6.67 19.26 2.11
CA GLY A 139 6.32 19.49 0.71
C GLY A 139 6.69 18.36 -0.26
N GLN A 140 7.28 17.25 0.21
CA GLN A 140 7.67 16.14 -0.66
C GLN A 140 6.54 15.20 -1.04
N GLY A 141 5.40 15.29 -0.33
CA GLY A 141 4.18 14.53 -0.61
C GLY A 141 4.06 13.22 0.13
N VAL A 142 2.83 12.94 0.53
CA VAL A 142 2.45 11.75 1.28
C VAL A 142 1.47 10.91 0.48
N HIS A 143 1.66 9.60 0.43
CA HIS A 143 0.72 8.65 -0.15
C HIS A 143 -0.03 7.90 0.95
N VAL A 144 -1.36 7.84 0.83
CA VAL A 144 -2.21 6.99 1.68
C VAL A 144 -2.80 5.89 0.81
N VAL A 145 -2.35 4.67 1.04
CA VAL A 145 -2.66 3.50 0.21
C VAL A 145 -3.82 2.74 0.83
N THR A 146 -4.85 2.48 0.03
CA THR A 146 -6.04 1.71 0.40
C THR A 146 -6.24 0.51 -0.54
N VAL A 147 -7.22 -0.35 -0.23
CA VAL A 147 -7.47 -1.58 -1.01
C VAL A 147 -8.38 -1.38 -2.23
N ASN A 148 -9.18 -0.30 -2.29
CA ASN A 148 -10.07 -0.06 -3.42
C ASN A 148 -10.40 1.43 -3.63
N ASP A 149 -10.88 1.77 -4.84
CA ASP A 149 -11.21 3.14 -5.26
C ASP A 149 -12.29 3.80 -4.40
N TYR A 150 -13.26 3.00 -3.90
CA TYR A 150 -14.32 3.53 -3.04
C TYR A 150 -13.73 4.07 -1.74
N LEU A 151 -12.89 3.29 -1.07
CA LEU A 151 -12.24 3.72 0.18
C LEU A 151 -11.28 4.87 -0.08
N ALA A 152 -10.52 4.84 -1.17
CA ALA A 152 -9.63 5.94 -1.54
C ALA A 152 -10.40 7.25 -1.69
N SER A 153 -11.49 7.24 -2.45
CA SER A 153 -12.33 8.43 -2.68
C SER A 153 -13.03 8.90 -1.40
N TYR A 154 -13.62 7.96 -0.65
CA TYR A 154 -14.32 8.27 0.59
C TYR A 154 -13.40 8.86 1.65
N GLN A 155 -12.22 8.25 1.85
CA GLN A 155 -11.24 8.73 2.83
C GLN A 155 -10.62 10.05 2.39
N ALA A 156 -10.29 10.22 1.10
CA ALA A 156 -9.77 11.47 0.57
C ALA A 156 -10.75 12.63 0.76
N GLU A 157 -12.05 12.41 0.57
CA GLU A 157 -13.06 13.46 0.79
C GLU A 157 -13.27 13.75 2.27
N LEU A 158 -13.42 12.71 3.10
CA LEU A 158 -13.72 12.87 4.51
C LEU A 158 -12.53 13.45 5.29
N MET A 159 -11.36 12.83 5.20
CA MET A 159 -10.15 13.31 5.88
C MET A 159 -9.57 14.55 5.20
N GLY A 160 -9.78 14.70 3.91
CA GLY A 160 -9.43 15.89 3.16
C GLY A 160 -10.05 17.19 3.70
N ARG A 161 -11.17 17.11 4.42
CA ARG A 161 -11.75 18.28 5.11
C ARG A 161 -10.80 18.82 6.18
N VAL A 162 -10.17 17.93 6.95
CA VAL A 162 -9.20 18.31 7.98
C VAL A 162 -7.97 18.95 7.33
N TYR A 163 -7.42 18.32 6.30
CA TYR A 163 -6.24 18.83 5.60
C TYR A 163 -6.49 20.16 4.92
N ARG A 164 -7.61 20.31 4.19
CA ARG A 164 -7.99 21.55 3.52
C ARG A 164 -8.25 22.68 4.52
N PHE A 165 -8.85 22.37 5.68
CA PHE A 165 -9.01 23.35 6.76
C PHE A 165 -7.66 23.87 7.24
N LEU A 166 -6.64 23.04 7.31
CA LEU A 166 -5.27 23.40 7.68
C LEU A 166 -4.43 23.96 6.49
N GLY A 167 -5.05 24.19 5.32
CA GLY A 167 -4.37 24.76 4.15
C GLY A 167 -3.54 23.77 3.33
N MET A 168 -3.71 22.45 3.53
CA MET A 168 -3.08 21.39 2.75
C MET A 168 -3.99 20.94 1.59
N SER A 169 -3.39 20.57 0.48
CA SER A 169 -4.09 20.01 -0.68
C SER A 169 -4.21 18.47 -0.56
N THR A 170 -5.35 17.95 -1.06
CA THR A 170 -5.62 16.51 -1.06
C THR A 170 -5.95 16.06 -2.48
N GLY A 171 -5.25 15.03 -2.94
CA GLY A 171 -5.48 14.35 -4.21
C GLY A 171 -6.04 12.94 -4.01
N CYS A 172 -6.63 12.39 -5.07
CA CYS A 172 -7.10 11.01 -5.10
C CYS A 172 -6.86 10.39 -6.48
N ILE A 173 -6.15 9.26 -6.50
CA ILE A 173 -5.90 8.47 -7.71
C ILE A 173 -6.91 7.33 -7.73
N ILE A 174 -7.71 7.28 -8.79
CA ILE A 174 -8.71 6.26 -9.05
C ILE A 174 -8.58 5.72 -10.47
N THR A 175 -9.20 4.58 -10.72
CA THR A 175 -9.23 3.94 -12.04
C THR A 175 -9.77 4.90 -13.13
N ASN A 176 -9.29 4.76 -14.36
CA ASN A 176 -9.70 5.53 -15.56
C ASN A 176 -9.38 7.03 -15.57
N GLN A 177 -8.60 7.56 -14.65
CA GLN A 177 -8.10 8.95 -14.76
C GLN A 177 -7.04 9.05 -15.85
N LYS A 178 -7.06 10.17 -16.59
CA LYS A 178 -6.06 10.50 -17.62
C LYS A 178 -4.74 10.97 -17.00
N PRO A 179 -3.59 10.79 -17.69
CA PRO A 179 -2.28 11.19 -17.15
C PRO A 179 -2.19 12.65 -16.63
N PRO A 180 -2.76 13.67 -17.32
CA PRO A 180 -2.73 15.04 -16.78
C PRO A 180 -3.50 15.21 -15.47
N GLU A 181 -4.62 14.48 -15.31
CA GLU A 181 -5.41 14.48 -14.07
C GLU A 181 -4.64 13.79 -12.95
N ARG A 182 -4.02 12.63 -13.23
CA ARG A 182 -3.18 11.90 -12.27
C ARG A 182 -2.03 12.78 -11.79
N ARG A 183 -1.33 13.44 -12.68
CA ARG A 183 -0.23 14.35 -12.34
C ARG A 183 -0.69 15.47 -11.39
N LYS A 184 -1.89 16.02 -11.61
CA LYS A 184 -2.48 17.01 -10.71
C LYS A 184 -2.74 16.42 -9.32
N GLN A 185 -3.24 15.18 -9.24
CA GLN A 185 -3.50 14.54 -7.96
C GLN A 185 -2.19 14.19 -7.21
N TYR A 186 -1.16 13.70 -7.91
CA TYR A 186 0.15 13.44 -7.30
C TYR A 186 0.86 14.69 -6.80
N ASN A 187 0.58 15.86 -7.36
CA ASN A 187 1.14 17.12 -6.91
C ASN A 187 0.46 17.69 -5.65
N ALA A 188 -0.60 17.06 -5.15
CA ALA A 188 -1.20 17.43 -3.87
C ALA A 188 -0.26 17.07 -2.71
N ASP A 189 -0.41 17.73 -1.55
CA ASP A 189 0.39 17.45 -0.36
C ASP A 189 0.15 16.02 0.14
N ILE A 190 -1.11 15.54 0.09
CA ILE A 190 -1.51 14.20 0.51
C ILE A 190 -2.33 13.56 -0.61
N THR A 191 -1.90 12.41 -1.12
CA THR A 191 -2.55 11.68 -2.21
C THR A 191 -3.04 10.32 -1.75
N TYR A 192 -4.35 10.10 -1.86
CA TYR A 192 -5.00 8.81 -1.62
C TYR A 192 -5.05 8.01 -2.91
N GLY A 193 -5.00 6.68 -2.81
CA GLY A 193 -5.15 5.78 -3.95
C GLY A 193 -5.03 4.33 -3.55
N THR A 194 -5.23 3.43 -4.51
CA THR A 194 -5.04 1.99 -4.28
C THR A 194 -3.60 1.57 -4.56
N ASN A 195 -3.16 0.48 -3.92
CA ASN A 195 -1.88 -0.14 -4.19
C ASN A 195 -1.67 -0.41 -5.69
N ASN A 196 -2.71 -0.91 -6.37
CA ASN A 196 -2.67 -1.23 -7.80
C ASN A 196 -2.47 0.02 -8.66
N GLU A 197 -3.22 1.09 -8.41
CA GLU A 197 -3.10 2.33 -9.19
C GLU A 197 -1.73 2.99 -9.02
N PHE A 198 -1.20 3.06 -7.79
CA PHE A 198 0.16 3.55 -7.55
C PHE A 198 1.21 2.67 -8.23
N GLY A 199 1.04 1.35 -8.16
CA GLY A 199 1.96 0.40 -8.79
C GLY A 199 1.91 0.46 -10.32
N PHE A 200 0.73 0.55 -10.93
CA PHE A 200 0.59 0.72 -12.37
C PHE A 200 1.14 2.06 -12.86
N ASP A 201 0.94 3.14 -12.12
CA ASP A 201 1.54 4.43 -12.48
C ASP A 201 3.07 4.39 -12.39
N TYR A 202 3.62 3.73 -11.36
CA TYR A 202 5.06 3.50 -11.27
C TYR A 202 5.60 2.72 -12.47
N LEU A 203 4.92 1.65 -12.90
CA LEU A 203 5.32 0.89 -14.06
C LEU A 203 5.22 1.73 -15.35
N ARG A 204 4.16 2.51 -15.53
CA ARG A 204 3.99 3.41 -16.69
C ARG A 204 5.07 4.48 -16.73
N ASP A 205 5.38 5.09 -15.60
CA ASP A 205 6.43 6.10 -15.49
C ASP A 205 7.81 5.53 -15.84
N ASN A 206 8.09 4.26 -15.47
CA ASN A 206 9.35 3.60 -15.85
C ASN A 206 9.44 3.23 -17.33
N MET A 207 8.33 3.30 -18.07
CA MET A 207 8.29 3.09 -19.53
C MET A 207 8.22 4.43 -20.30
N ALA A 208 8.16 5.56 -19.62
CA ALA A 208 8.07 6.87 -20.24
C ALA A 208 9.35 7.22 -21.01
N TRP A 209 9.19 7.79 -22.21
CA TRP A 209 10.30 8.26 -23.05
C TRP A 209 10.81 9.64 -22.64
N GLU A 210 9.90 10.49 -22.16
CA GLU A 210 10.21 11.86 -21.76
C GLU A 210 9.83 12.10 -20.30
N LYS A 211 10.61 12.93 -19.62
CA LYS A 211 10.33 13.33 -18.23
C LYS A 211 8.99 14.03 -18.07
N SER A 212 8.50 14.68 -19.12
CA SER A 212 7.18 15.33 -19.17
C SER A 212 6.02 14.33 -19.11
N ASP A 213 6.25 13.07 -19.44
CA ASP A 213 5.22 12.01 -19.41
C ASP A 213 4.99 11.42 -18.03
N LEU A 214 5.96 11.58 -17.13
CA LEU A 214 5.85 11.11 -15.76
C LEU A 214 4.66 11.73 -15.05
N VAL A 215 3.88 10.89 -14.36
CA VAL A 215 2.73 11.35 -13.57
C VAL A 215 3.06 11.44 -12.09
N GLN A 216 3.91 10.55 -11.59
CA GLN A 216 4.36 10.55 -10.20
C GLN A 216 5.52 11.53 -10.02
N ARG A 217 5.61 12.10 -8.83
CA ARG A 217 6.84 12.68 -8.29
C ARG A 217 7.54 11.64 -7.41
N GLY A 218 8.66 11.90 -6.85
CA GLY A 218 9.39 10.96 -5.98
C GLY A 218 8.50 10.38 -4.85
N HIS A 219 8.93 9.26 -4.30
CA HIS A 219 8.27 8.63 -3.14
C HIS A 219 8.99 9.07 -1.87
N HIS A 220 8.27 9.70 -0.95
CA HIS A 220 8.83 10.21 0.30
C HIS A 220 8.28 9.45 1.51
N TYR A 221 6.97 9.50 1.72
CA TYR A 221 6.32 8.84 2.83
C TYR A 221 5.00 8.19 2.40
N ALA A 222 4.73 6.99 2.90
CA ALA A 222 3.49 6.29 2.62
C ALA A 222 2.90 5.66 3.88
N ILE A 223 1.58 5.72 3.99
CA ILE A 223 0.78 4.97 4.95
C ILE A 223 0.03 3.90 4.17
N VAL A 224 0.22 2.64 4.53
CA VAL A 224 -0.46 1.50 3.90
C VAL A 224 -1.52 0.98 4.85
N ASP A 225 -2.79 1.13 4.48
CA ASP A 225 -3.92 0.56 5.22
C ASP A 225 -4.16 -0.89 4.76
N GLU A 226 -4.70 -1.75 5.64
CA GLU A 226 -4.92 -3.18 5.38
C GLU A 226 -3.64 -3.88 4.85
N VAL A 227 -2.53 -3.65 5.56
CA VAL A 227 -1.18 -4.06 5.15
C VAL A 227 -1.02 -5.59 5.00
N ASP A 228 -1.77 -6.38 5.75
CA ASP A 228 -1.85 -7.83 5.65
C ASP A 228 -2.43 -8.27 4.29
N SER A 229 -3.50 -7.64 3.83
CA SER A 229 -4.05 -7.92 2.51
C SER A 229 -3.06 -7.54 1.40
N ILE A 230 -2.49 -6.33 1.46
CA ILE A 230 -1.65 -5.79 0.38
C ILE A 230 -0.27 -6.47 0.34
N LEU A 231 0.40 -6.62 1.48
CA LEU A 231 1.79 -7.08 1.53
C LEU A 231 1.95 -8.57 1.80
N ILE A 232 0.90 -9.28 2.21
CA ILE A 232 0.92 -10.71 2.48
C ILE A 232 0.04 -11.47 1.48
N ASP A 233 -1.27 -11.22 1.46
CA ASP A 233 -2.21 -12.00 0.65
C ASP A 233 -1.99 -11.77 -0.84
N GLU A 234 -1.80 -10.54 -1.27
CA GLU A 234 -1.57 -10.15 -2.67
C GLU A 234 -0.09 -9.99 -3.05
N ALA A 235 0.84 -10.26 -2.14
CA ALA A 235 2.28 -10.00 -2.33
C ALA A 235 2.89 -10.65 -3.58
N ARG A 236 2.32 -11.77 -4.03
CA ARG A 236 2.79 -12.51 -5.21
C ARG A 236 1.99 -12.23 -6.48
N THR A 237 0.97 -11.37 -6.41
CA THR A 237 0.17 -11.01 -7.58
C THR A 237 0.93 -9.99 -8.41
N PRO A 238 1.41 -10.34 -9.62
CA PRO A 238 2.19 -9.40 -10.42
C PRO A 238 1.29 -8.33 -11.03
N LEU A 239 1.77 -7.09 -11.06
CA LEU A 239 1.18 -6.04 -11.87
C LEU A 239 1.73 -6.17 -13.30
N ILE A 240 0.86 -6.43 -14.27
CA ILE A 240 1.26 -6.67 -15.66
C ILE A 240 0.65 -5.59 -16.55
N ILE A 241 1.50 -4.89 -17.29
CA ILE A 241 1.09 -4.03 -18.39
C ILE A 241 1.34 -4.80 -19.69
N SER A 242 0.28 -5.09 -20.44
CA SER A 242 0.36 -5.72 -21.74
C SER A 242 -0.17 -4.77 -22.81
N GLY A 243 0.55 -4.70 -23.94
CA GLY A 243 0.08 -4.03 -25.14
C GLY A 243 -0.65 -5.01 -26.06
N PRO A 244 -1.33 -4.51 -27.12
CA PRO A 244 -1.80 -5.37 -28.18
C PRO A 244 -0.59 -6.11 -28.77
N ALA A 245 -0.72 -7.41 -28.95
CA ALA A 245 0.32 -8.19 -29.62
C ALA A 245 0.48 -7.68 -31.07
N GLU A 246 1.64 -7.13 -31.37
CA GLU A 246 1.99 -6.75 -32.73
C GLU A 246 2.30 -8.04 -33.51
N GLY A 247 1.61 -8.24 -34.62
CA GLY A 247 1.85 -9.37 -35.54
C GLY A 247 0.85 -10.51 -35.44
N ASP A 248 1.18 -11.63 -36.10
CA ASP A 248 0.34 -12.82 -36.35
C ASP A 248 0.06 -13.70 -35.09
N VAL A 249 0.26 -13.17 -33.88
CA VAL A 249 0.11 -13.91 -32.60
C VAL A 249 -1.30 -14.51 -32.45
N THR A 250 -2.34 -13.78 -32.90
CA THR A 250 -3.72 -14.28 -32.92
C THR A 250 -3.88 -15.50 -33.82
N ARG A 251 -3.12 -15.58 -34.92
CA ARG A 251 -3.09 -16.73 -35.83
C ARG A 251 -2.49 -17.93 -35.13
N TRP A 252 -1.36 -17.76 -34.42
CA TRP A 252 -0.71 -18.81 -33.65
C TRP A 252 -1.62 -19.37 -32.55
N TYR A 253 -2.29 -18.54 -31.77
CA TYR A 253 -3.24 -19.01 -30.76
C TYR A 253 -4.37 -19.87 -31.36
N ARG A 254 -4.91 -19.49 -32.54
CA ARG A 254 -5.92 -20.29 -33.24
C ARG A 254 -5.37 -21.62 -33.76
N GLN A 255 -4.14 -21.62 -34.25
CA GLN A 255 -3.48 -22.84 -34.75
C GLN A 255 -3.21 -23.78 -33.58
N PHE A 256 -2.64 -23.29 -32.46
CA PHE A 256 -2.42 -24.10 -31.28
C PHE A 256 -3.71 -24.63 -30.67
N ALA A 257 -4.76 -23.82 -30.57
CA ALA A 257 -6.05 -24.26 -30.05
C ALA A 257 -6.63 -25.46 -30.87
N ARG A 258 -6.40 -25.49 -32.20
CA ARG A 258 -6.80 -26.61 -33.05
C ARG A 258 -5.86 -27.82 -32.94
N LEU A 259 -4.57 -27.55 -32.76
CA LEU A 259 -3.55 -28.58 -32.65
C LEU A 259 -3.69 -29.37 -31.35
N VAL A 260 -3.91 -28.72 -30.23
CA VAL A 260 -4.06 -29.37 -28.92
C VAL A 260 -5.16 -30.42 -28.89
N LEU A 261 -6.21 -30.25 -29.69
CA LEU A 261 -7.28 -31.27 -29.85
C LEU A 261 -6.83 -32.54 -30.53
N LYS A 262 -5.65 -32.54 -31.16
CA LYS A 262 -5.08 -33.71 -31.86
C LYS A 262 -4.01 -34.44 -31.05
N LEU A 263 -3.64 -33.92 -29.89
CA LEU A 263 -2.66 -34.51 -29.00
C LEU A 263 -3.35 -35.46 -28.00
N ASN A 264 -2.75 -36.62 -27.79
CA ASN A 264 -3.23 -37.65 -26.88
C ASN A 264 -2.48 -37.55 -25.53
N ARG A 265 -3.25 -37.58 -24.46
CA ARG A 265 -2.68 -37.66 -23.11
C ARG A 265 -1.87 -38.94 -22.93
N ASP A 266 -0.76 -38.89 -22.22
CA ASP A 266 0.15 -39.97 -21.88
C ASP A 266 0.96 -40.54 -23.09
N GLU A 267 0.67 -40.10 -24.34
CA GLU A 267 1.46 -40.39 -25.54
C GLU A 267 2.23 -39.14 -26.01
N ASP A 268 1.54 -38.01 -26.11
CA ASP A 268 2.06 -36.76 -26.66
C ASP A 268 2.37 -35.74 -25.54
N TYR A 269 1.67 -35.83 -24.41
CA TYR A 269 1.90 -34.97 -23.25
C TYR A 269 1.52 -35.68 -21.96
N GLU A 270 2.18 -35.28 -20.87
CA GLU A 270 1.89 -35.70 -19.50
C GLU A 270 1.35 -34.55 -18.65
N VAL A 271 0.53 -34.89 -17.64
CA VAL A 271 -0.06 -33.92 -16.71
C VAL A 271 0.31 -34.28 -15.28
N ASP A 272 1.09 -33.42 -14.62
CA ASP A 272 1.32 -33.49 -13.18
C ASP A 272 0.28 -32.62 -12.47
N GLU A 273 -0.81 -33.24 -12.03
CA GLU A 273 -1.92 -32.55 -11.36
C GLU A 273 -1.49 -31.94 -10.00
N LYS A 274 -0.51 -32.55 -9.33
CA LYS A 274 -0.01 -32.04 -8.04
C LYS A 274 0.78 -30.74 -8.20
N LYS A 275 1.61 -30.69 -9.24
CA LYS A 275 2.42 -29.49 -9.57
C LYS A 275 1.69 -28.51 -10.47
N LYS A 276 0.50 -28.89 -11.00
CA LYS A 276 -0.26 -28.12 -11.99
C LYS A 276 0.58 -27.77 -13.23
N VAL A 277 1.37 -28.73 -13.72
CA VAL A 277 2.26 -28.58 -14.88
C VAL A 277 1.86 -29.60 -15.93
N VAL A 278 1.93 -29.18 -17.20
CA VAL A 278 1.80 -30.06 -18.37
C VAL A 278 3.12 -30.07 -19.10
N GLY A 279 3.69 -31.25 -19.31
CA GLY A 279 4.91 -31.47 -20.10
C GLY A 279 4.55 -32.08 -21.44
N ILE A 280 5.08 -31.54 -22.55
CA ILE A 280 4.97 -32.18 -23.84
C ILE A 280 6.09 -33.19 -23.98
N LEU A 281 5.76 -34.40 -24.54
CA LEU A 281 6.70 -35.50 -24.75
C LEU A 281 7.27 -35.45 -26.19
N ASP A 282 8.38 -36.14 -26.45
CA ASP A 282 9.04 -36.13 -27.74
C ASP A 282 8.09 -36.48 -28.92
N PRO A 283 7.18 -37.48 -28.83
CA PRO A 283 6.20 -37.73 -29.88
C PRO A 283 5.26 -36.54 -30.13
N GLY A 284 4.89 -35.85 -29.05
CA GLY A 284 4.06 -34.65 -29.11
C GLY A 284 4.79 -33.48 -29.74
N ILE A 285 6.08 -33.29 -29.45
CA ILE A 285 6.91 -32.26 -30.08
C ILE A 285 6.96 -32.48 -31.59
N THR A 286 7.28 -33.69 -32.03
CA THR A 286 7.36 -34.05 -33.46
C THR A 286 6.02 -33.78 -34.17
N LYS A 287 4.89 -34.18 -33.57
CA LYS A 287 3.55 -33.89 -34.15
C LYS A 287 3.26 -32.38 -34.24
N VAL A 288 3.71 -31.60 -33.28
CA VAL A 288 3.54 -30.14 -33.30
C VAL A 288 4.39 -29.50 -34.39
N GLU A 289 5.65 -29.92 -34.52
CA GLU A 289 6.60 -29.46 -35.52
C GLU A 289 6.10 -29.77 -36.94
N ASP A 290 5.68 -30.99 -37.19
CA ASP A 290 5.09 -31.42 -38.44
C ASP A 290 3.83 -30.63 -38.82
N TYR A 291 2.95 -30.39 -37.83
CA TYR A 291 1.71 -29.65 -38.08
C TYR A 291 1.94 -28.17 -38.39
N LEU A 292 2.94 -27.57 -37.76
CA LEU A 292 3.28 -26.16 -37.91
C LEU A 292 4.26 -25.92 -39.08
N GLY A 293 4.91 -26.98 -39.58
CA GLY A 293 5.93 -26.89 -40.63
C GLY A 293 7.21 -26.19 -40.15
N ILE A 294 7.63 -26.43 -38.90
CA ILE A 294 8.81 -25.84 -38.28
C ILE A 294 9.81 -26.93 -37.91
N ASP A 295 11.10 -26.63 -38.02
CA ASP A 295 12.16 -27.59 -37.72
C ASP A 295 12.41 -27.78 -36.19
N ASN A 296 12.10 -26.79 -35.39
CA ASN A 296 12.27 -26.88 -33.94
C ASN A 296 11.28 -25.98 -33.20
N LEU A 297 10.44 -26.60 -32.38
CA LEU A 297 9.38 -25.93 -31.62
C LEU A 297 9.91 -24.83 -30.70
N TYR A 298 10.97 -25.12 -29.96
CA TYR A 298 11.52 -24.21 -28.95
C TYR A 298 12.30 -23.05 -29.56
N LEU A 299 13.02 -23.29 -30.64
CA LEU A 299 13.79 -22.24 -31.33
C LEU A 299 12.93 -21.33 -32.18
N SER A 300 11.92 -21.89 -32.86
CA SER A 300 11.07 -21.13 -33.79
C SER A 300 10.02 -20.28 -33.09
N LEU A 301 9.63 -20.63 -31.86
CA LEU A 301 8.56 -19.97 -31.09
C LEU A 301 9.03 -19.16 -29.88
N ILE A 302 10.33 -19.09 -29.65
CA ILE A 302 10.91 -18.35 -28.50
C ILE A 302 10.46 -16.88 -28.47
N HIS A 303 10.26 -16.26 -29.63
CA HIS A 303 9.79 -14.87 -29.74
C HIS A 303 8.28 -14.71 -29.48
N ILE A 304 7.53 -15.81 -29.42
CA ILE A 304 6.08 -15.79 -29.15
C ILE A 304 5.80 -16.03 -27.66
N SER A 305 6.65 -16.82 -26.99
CA SER A 305 6.48 -17.22 -25.59
C SER A 305 7.21 -16.32 -24.60
N GLU A 306 8.23 -15.59 -25.00
CA GLU A 306 8.87 -14.60 -24.15
C GLU A 306 8.31 -13.19 -24.45
N PRO A 307 7.60 -12.54 -23.49
CA PRO A 307 7.38 -11.12 -23.60
C PRO A 307 8.77 -10.47 -23.62
N THR A 308 9.03 -9.65 -24.63
CA THR A 308 10.26 -8.89 -24.78
C THR A 308 10.60 -8.23 -23.45
N ARG A 309 11.59 -8.77 -22.73
CA ARG A 309 12.18 -8.06 -21.61
C ARG A 309 12.80 -6.79 -22.18
N PRO A 310 12.40 -5.59 -21.72
CA PRO A 310 13.14 -4.40 -22.08
C PRO A 310 14.58 -4.65 -21.64
N ARG A 311 15.54 -4.57 -22.56
CA ARG A 311 16.96 -4.56 -22.22
C ARG A 311 17.15 -3.33 -21.32
N LEU A 312 17.44 -3.57 -20.05
CA LEU A 312 18.01 -2.55 -19.20
C LEU A 312 19.36 -2.15 -19.83
N ILE A 313 19.43 -0.96 -20.37
CA ILE A 313 20.67 -0.25 -20.73
C ILE A 313 21.07 0.57 -19.52
#